data_a66ab91df2f0c5944cdaa216331c8ba2
#
_entry.id   a66ab91df2f0c5944cdaa216331c8ba2
#
_cell.length_a   1.000
_cell.length_b   1.000
_cell.length_c   1.000
_cell.angle_alpha   90.00
_cell.angle_beta   90.00
_cell.angle_gamma   90.00
#
_symmetry.space_group_name_H-M   'P 1'
#
loop_
_entity.id
_entity.type
_entity.pdbx_description
1 polymer ?
#
loop_
_entity_poly.entity_id
_entity_poly.type
_entity_poly.pdbx_seq_one_letter_code
_entity_poly.pdbx_strand_id
1 'polypeptide(L)'
;MINDHKAYAQREKAYMQGKLYPDVRVGMIKVNLTPTVTRDEHGIPHMEPNEPVYIYDTSGPYTDPDYKVDLKKGLPAMRQQWIDNRAKAGQPVTQIACAKAGIITPEMEYVAIRENMNCESLGIKSHITPEYVREEIARGRAVIPANINHPESEPMIIGRNFAVKINTNIGNSATTSSIDEEVDKSVWSCKWGGDTVMDLSTGNNIHETREWILRNSPVPVGTVPIYQALEKVNGKVEDLSWEVYRDTLIEQCEQGVDYFTIHAGIRRHNVHLADSRLCGIVSRGGSIMSKWCLIHDKESFLYEHFDDICDIVARYDVALSLGDGLRPGCTADANDAAQFAELDTMGELVLRAWDKNVQAFIEGPGHVPMHKIRENMERQLDKCHEAPFYTLGPIVTDIAPGYDHITSAIGGAQIAWLGTAMLCYVTPKEHLALPNKEDVRAGIIAYKIAAHAADLAKGHPGATIRDNALSKARFEFRWRDQFHLSLDPELALQYFTEAGHTDGEYCTMCGPNFCAAKLTHDLRRIKH
;
A
#
# COMPACT_ATOMS: atom_id res chain seq x y z
N MET A 1 6.62 -6.70 -24.34
CA MET A 1 7.16 -7.11 -23.02
C MET A 1 8.62 -7.46 -23.22
N ILE A 2 9.52 -6.60 -22.77
CA ILE A 2 10.93 -6.95 -22.71
C ILE A 2 11.09 -7.72 -21.40
N ASN A 3 10.95 -9.05 -21.48
CA ASN A 3 11.43 -9.93 -20.41
C ASN A 3 12.96 -9.90 -20.49
N ASP A 4 13.57 -8.82 -20.02
CA ASP A 4 15.02 -8.75 -19.97
C ASP A 4 15.49 -9.48 -18.72
N HIS A 5 15.71 -10.80 -18.87
CA HIS A 5 16.31 -11.63 -17.82
C HIS A 5 17.57 -11.01 -17.22
N LYS A 6 18.24 -10.11 -17.94
CA LYS A 6 19.43 -9.38 -17.47
C LYS A 6 19.10 -8.34 -16.40
N ALA A 7 17.89 -7.73 -16.44
CA ALA A 7 17.48 -6.75 -15.44
C ALA A 7 17.24 -7.37 -14.05
N TYR A 8 17.04 -8.68 -13.98
CA TYR A 8 16.72 -9.42 -12.75
C TYR A 8 17.71 -10.54 -12.43
N ALA A 9 18.82 -10.66 -13.18
CA ALA A 9 19.74 -11.81 -13.08
C ALA A 9 20.36 -12.05 -11.69
N GLN A 10 20.46 -11.00 -10.84
CA GLN A 10 20.98 -11.11 -9.48
C GLN A 10 19.88 -11.17 -8.41
N ARG A 11 18.60 -11.17 -8.83
CA ARG A 11 17.46 -11.28 -7.93
C ARG A 11 16.97 -12.71 -7.88
N GLU A 12 16.72 -13.21 -6.68
CA GLU A 12 16.09 -14.51 -6.47
C GLU A 12 15.00 -14.43 -5.41
N LYS A 13 14.00 -15.29 -5.51
CA LYS A 13 13.00 -15.46 -4.45
C LYS A 13 13.65 -16.17 -3.28
N ALA A 14 13.52 -15.61 -2.09
CA ALA A 14 14.00 -16.21 -0.85
C ALA A 14 12.86 -16.25 0.17
N TYR A 15 12.95 -17.18 1.12
CA TYR A 15 11.95 -17.33 2.16
C TYR A 15 12.61 -17.32 3.53
N MET A 16 12.05 -16.53 4.46
CA MET A 16 12.40 -16.56 5.87
C MET A 16 11.33 -17.32 6.66
N GLN A 17 11.79 -18.19 7.57
CA GLN A 17 10.90 -19.04 8.36
C GLN A 17 10.58 -18.40 9.70
N GLY A 18 9.33 -18.57 10.17
CA GLY A 18 8.90 -18.17 11.50
C GLY A 18 9.60 -18.95 12.62
N LYS A 19 9.75 -18.30 13.77
CA LYS A 19 10.33 -18.89 14.98
C LYS A 19 9.26 -19.35 15.95
N LEU A 20 8.15 -18.58 16.06
CA LEU A 20 6.99 -18.95 16.87
C LEU A 20 6.11 -19.96 16.14
N TYR A 21 5.96 -19.79 14.84
CA TYR A 21 5.17 -20.62 13.95
C TYR A 21 6.05 -21.16 12.82
N PRO A 22 6.55 -22.40 12.91
CA PRO A 22 7.49 -22.96 11.94
C PRO A 22 6.92 -23.14 10.52
N ASP A 23 5.60 -23.10 10.36
CA ASP A 23 4.89 -23.13 9.09
C ASP A 23 4.74 -21.76 8.43
N VAL A 24 5.08 -20.67 9.14
CA VAL A 24 5.18 -19.32 8.57
C VAL A 24 6.43 -19.27 7.67
N ARG A 25 6.21 -18.91 6.39
CA ARG A 25 7.27 -18.68 5.40
C ARG A 25 7.04 -17.36 4.70
N VAL A 26 7.92 -16.39 4.95
CA VAL A 26 7.80 -15.03 4.41
C VAL A 26 8.66 -14.88 3.17
N GLY A 27 8.01 -14.65 2.02
CA GLY A 27 8.68 -14.44 0.75
C GLY A 27 9.31 -13.06 0.64
N MET A 28 10.52 -13.00 0.09
CA MET A 28 11.30 -11.78 -0.15
C MET A 28 12.08 -11.90 -1.45
N ILE A 29 12.50 -10.77 -2.00
CA ILE A 29 13.47 -10.74 -3.10
C ILE A 29 14.86 -10.54 -2.50
N LYS A 30 15.74 -11.51 -2.68
CA LYS A 30 17.15 -11.42 -2.32
C LYS A 30 17.95 -10.93 -3.52
N VAL A 31 18.72 -9.85 -3.34
CA VAL A 31 19.62 -9.31 -4.35
C VAL A 31 21.05 -9.70 -3.99
N ASN A 32 21.63 -10.57 -4.80
CA ASN A 32 23.01 -10.99 -4.65
C ASN A 32 23.94 -9.92 -5.24
N LEU A 33 24.88 -9.41 -4.44
CA LEU A 33 25.76 -8.34 -4.84
C LEU A 33 27.12 -8.88 -5.31
N THR A 34 27.71 -8.21 -6.29
CA THR A 34 29.07 -8.51 -6.73
C THR A 34 30.08 -8.04 -5.68
N PRO A 35 31.24 -8.69 -5.55
CA PRO A 35 32.24 -8.29 -4.58
C PRO A 35 32.82 -6.91 -4.88
N THR A 36 33.22 -6.20 -3.84
CA THR A 36 34.08 -5.00 -3.93
C THR A 36 35.48 -5.41 -4.33
N VAL A 37 36.06 -4.74 -5.34
CA VAL A 37 37.44 -4.98 -5.77
C VAL A 37 38.30 -3.87 -5.23
N THR A 38 39.17 -4.20 -4.29
CA THR A 38 40.24 -3.32 -3.80
C THR A 38 41.59 -3.74 -4.44
N ARG A 39 42.58 -2.86 -4.43
CA ARG A 39 43.92 -3.19 -4.90
C ARG A 39 44.93 -2.83 -3.80
N ASP A 40 45.91 -3.72 -3.60
CA ASP A 40 47.00 -3.44 -2.67
C ASP A 40 48.04 -2.46 -3.27
N GLU A 41 49.12 -2.19 -2.52
CA GLU A 41 50.23 -1.31 -2.92
C GLU A 41 50.98 -1.78 -4.18
N HIS A 42 50.83 -3.08 -4.52
CA HIS A 42 51.41 -3.68 -5.73
C HIS A 42 50.40 -3.77 -6.88
N GLY A 43 49.18 -3.23 -6.71
CA GLY A 43 48.10 -3.26 -7.70
C GLY A 43 47.39 -4.61 -7.82
N ILE A 44 47.67 -5.56 -6.91
CA ILE A 44 47.03 -6.87 -6.91
C ILE A 44 45.57 -6.71 -6.44
N PRO A 45 44.56 -7.23 -7.19
CA PRO A 45 43.19 -7.13 -6.81
C PRO A 45 42.81 -8.08 -5.66
N HIS A 46 42.14 -7.53 -4.67
CA HIS A 46 41.50 -8.28 -3.59
C HIS A 46 39.98 -8.15 -3.71
N MET A 47 39.26 -9.27 -3.57
CA MET A 47 37.83 -9.33 -3.66
C MET A 47 37.23 -9.46 -2.26
N GLU A 48 36.44 -8.48 -1.84
CA GLU A 48 35.70 -8.50 -0.60
C GLU A 48 34.20 -8.78 -0.91
N PRO A 49 33.61 -9.83 -0.35
CA PRO A 49 32.19 -10.13 -0.58
C PRO A 49 31.32 -9.01 -0.02
N ASN A 50 30.19 -8.74 -0.68
CA ASN A 50 29.15 -7.87 -0.19
C ASN A 50 27.96 -8.74 0.26
N GLU A 51 27.40 -8.42 1.43
CA GLU A 51 26.20 -9.08 1.92
C GLU A 51 25.02 -8.83 0.98
N PRO A 52 24.15 -9.83 0.79
CA PRO A 52 22.96 -9.66 -0.01
C PRO A 52 21.99 -8.66 0.63
N VAL A 53 21.19 -8.00 -0.19
CA VAL A 53 20.12 -7.09 0.26
C VAL A 53 18.78 -7.76 0.01
N TYR A 54 17.93 -7.79 1.03
CA TYR A 54 16.56 -8.29 0.92
C TYR A 54 15.60 -7.15 0.65
N ILE A 55 14.69 -7.34 -0.31
CA ILE A 55 13.69 -6.35 -0.71
C ILE A 55 12.31 -6.87 -0.31
N TYR A 56 11.50 -6.00 0.29
CA TYR A 56 10.09 -6.25 0.58
C TYR A 56 9.36 -6.64 -0.71
N ASP A 57 8.72 -7.79 -0.71
CA ASP A 57 8.12 -8.38 -1.89
C ASP A 57 6.60 -8.51 -1.74
N THR A 58 5.88 -7.91 -2.67
CA THR A 58 4.42 -7.93 -2.76
C THR A 58 3.92 -8.86 -3.87
N SER A 59 4.84 -9.46 -4.62
CA SER A 59 4.48 -10.26 -5.79
C SER A 59 3.96 -11.67 -5.45
N GLY A 60 4.04 -12.07 -4.17
CA GLY A 60 3.67 -13.43 -3.78
C GLY A 60 4.42 -14.47 -4.61
N PRO A 61 3.75 -15.53 -5.06
CA PRO A 61 4.41 -16.58 -5.87
C PRO A 61 4.68 -16.18 -7.32
N TYR A 62 4.21 -15.04 -7.79
CA TYR A 62 4.36 -14.64 -9.21
C TYR A 62 5.81 -14.41 -9.67
N THR A 63 6.74 -14.21 -8.74
CA THR A 63 8.18 -14.09 -9.01
C THR A 63 8.99 -15.29 -8.55
N ASP A 64 8.33 -16.33 -8.06
CA ASP A 64 8.96 -17.61 -7.70
C ASP A 64 9.13 -18.47 -8.96
N PRO A 65 10.37 -18.80 -9.39
CA PRO A 65 10.60 -19.62 -10.58
C PRO A 65 10.07 -21.04 -10.46
N ASP A 66 9.88 -21.55 -9.24
CA ASP A 66 9.36 -22.89 -8.98
C ASP A 66 7.83 -22.92 -8.99
N TYR A 67 7.17 -21.78 -9.01
CA TYR A 67 5.71 -21.66 -9.06
C TYR A 67 5.19 -21.53 -10.49
N LYS A 68 4.35 -22.48 -10.91
CA LYS A 68 3.68 -22.39 -12.21
C LYS A 68 2.39 -21.58 -12.08
N VAL A 69 2.40 -20.38 -12.61
CA VAL A 69 1.24 -19.48 -12.63
C VAL A 69 0.11 -20.06 -13.47
N ASP A 70 -1.07 -20.16 -12.87
CA ASP A 70 -2.33 -20.50 -13.54
C ASP A 70 -3.44 -19.61 -12.96
N LEU A 71 -3.75 -18.51 -13.64
CA LEU A 71 -4.74 -17.54 -13.17
C LEU A 71 -6.15 -18.15 -13.03
N LYS A 72 -6.47 -19.23 -13.77
CA LYS A 72 -7.77 -19.91 -13.67
C LYS A 72 -7.87 -20.77 -12.41
N LYS A 73 -6.75 -21.23 -11.89
CA LYS A 73 -6.69 -22.02 -10.67
C LYS A 73 -6.61 -21.13 -9.42
N GLY A 74 -6.12 -19.91 -9.56
CA GLY A 74 -5.83 -19.02 -8.44
C GLY A 74 -4.56 -19.37 -7.66
N LEU A 75 -4.30 -18.64 -6.61
CA LEU A 75 -3.16 -18.78 -5.72
C LEU A 75 -3.38 -19.87 -4.66
N PRO A 76 -2.32 -20.45 -4.07
CA PRO A 76 -2.44 -21.33 -2.92
C PRO A 76 -3.05 -20.61 -1.71
N ALA A 77 -3.93 -21.30 -0.99
CA ALA A 77 -4.56 -20.81 0.24
C ALA A 77 -3.58 -20.88 1.44
N MET A 78 -2.54 -20.06 1.44
CA MET A 78 -1.43 -20.13 2.38
C MET A 78 -1.82 -19.97 3.85
N ARG A 79 -2.86 -19.15 4.15
CA ARG A 79 -3.34 -18.92 5.52
C ARG A 79 -4.40 -19.90 6.00
N GLN A 80 -4.91 -20.81 5.14
CA GLN A 80 -6.03 -21.69 5.50
C GLN A 80 -5.76 -22.49 6.77
N GLN A 81 -4.57 -23.07 6.90
CA GLN A 81 -4.22 -23.87 8.08
C GLN A 81 -4.19 -23.01 9.36
N TRP A 82 -3.74 -21.75 9.29
CA TRP A 82 -3.72 -20.85 10.44
C TRP A 82 -5.12 -20.49 10.89
N ILE A 83 -6.01 -20.20 9.94
CA ILE A 83 -7.42 -19.91 10.17
C ILE A 83 -8.13 -21.10 10.83
N ASP A 84 -7.94 -22.30 10.26
CA ASP A 84 -8.53 -23.55 10.80
C ASP A 84 -8.03 -23.86 12.21
N ASN A 85 -6.73 -23.68 12.47
CA ASN A 85 -6.14 -23.91 13.78
C ASN A 85 -6.70 -22.95 14.82
N ARG A 86 -6.84 -21.66 14.48
CA ARG A 86 -7.43 -20.63 15.33
C ARG A 86 -8.88 -20.96 15.68
N ALA A 87 -9.68 -21.37 14.69
CA ALA A 87 -11.06 -21.77 14.86
C ALA A 87 -11.19 -23.03 15.75
N LYS A 88 -10.38 -24.08 15.53
CA LYS A 88 -10.34 -25.30 16.34
C LYS A 88 -9.94 -25.03 17.79
N ALA A 89 -9.07 -24.05 18.02
CA ALA A 89 -8.66 -23.65 19.37
C ALA A 89 -9.69 -22.77 20.07
N GLY A 90 -10.81 -22.41 19.44
CA GLY A 90 -11.83 -21.52 19.97
C GLY A 90 -11.32 -20.08 20.23
N GLN A 91 -10.30 -19.66 19.51
CA GLN A 91 -9.73 -18.33 19.61
C GLN A 91 -10.59 -17.31 18.84
N PRO A 92 -10.48 -16.00 19.17
CA PRO A 92 -11.20 -14.97 18.45
C PRO A 92 -10.91 -14.97 16.93
N VAL A 93 -11.87 -14.51 16.13
CA VAL A 93 -11.73 -14.45 14.68
C VAL A 93 -10.81 -13.30 14.27
N THR A 94 -11.06 -12.09 14.81
CA THR A 94 -10.38 -10.88 14.36
C THR A 94 -8.99 -10.71 14.97
N GLN A 95 -8.05 -10.15 14.19
CA GLN A 95 -6.68 -9.87 14.66
C GLN A 95 -6.68 -8.97 15.90
N ILE A 96 -7.52 -7.95 15.94
CA ILE A 96 -7.60 -7.05 17.11
C ILE A 96 -8.13 -7.76 18.36
N ALA A 97 -9.08 -8.68 18.23
CA ALA A 97 -9.58 -9.46 19.36
C ALA A 97 -8.51 -10.43 19.89
N CYS A 98 -7.78 -11.10 18.98
CA CYS A 98 -6.61 -11.89 19.36
C CYS A 98 -5.56 -11.06 20.07
N ALA A 99 -5.23 -9.89 19.53
CA ALA A 99 -4.23 -8.99 20.11
C ALA A 99 -4.61 -8.51 21.52
N LYS A 100 -5.87 -8.10 21.74
CA LYS A 100 -6.41 -7.71 23.05
C LYS A 100 -6.41 -8.87 24.05
N ALA A 101 -6.60 -10.11 23.56
CA ALA A 101 -6.50 -11.32 24.39
C ALA A 101 -5.04 -11.75 24.68
N GLY A 102 -4.04 -11.02 24.21
CA GLY A 102 -2.63 -11.36 24.39
C GLY A 102 -2.11 -12.44 23.44
N ILE A 103 -2.90 -12.82 22.42
CA ILE A 103 -2.55 -13.85 21.45
C ILE A 103 -1.76 -13.23 20.30
N ILE A 104 -0.56 -13.77 20.04
CA ILE A 104 0.21 -13.49 18.84
C ILE A 104 -0.25 -14.49 17.78
N THR A 105 -0.73 -14.02 16.63
CA THR A 105 -1.16 -14.86 15.53
C THR A 105 -0.01 -15.14 14.55
N PRO A 106 -0.11 -16.18 13.69
CA PRO A 106 0.86 -16.39 12.62
C PRO A 106 1.00 -15.18 11.68
N GLU A 107 -0.12 -14.46 11.44
CA GLU A 107 -0.13 -13.23 10.65
C GLU A 107 0.74 -12.13 11.29
N MET A 108 0.74 -12.00 12.62
CA MET A 108 1.57 -11.02 13.35
C MET A 108 3.06 -11.37 13.27
N GLU A 109 3.43 -12.64 13.36
CA GLU A 109 4.82 -13.07 13.16
C GLU A 109 5.27 -12.86 11.71
N TYR A 110 4.42 -13.21 10.75
CA TYR A 110 4.67 -12.98 9.32
C TYR A 110 5.03 -11.51 9.05
N VAL A 111 4.21 -10.60 9.58
CA VAL A 111 4.42 -9.15 9.48
C VAL A 111 5.73 -8.72 10.12
N ALA A 112 6.02 -9.19 11.33
CA ALA A 112 7.27 -8.82 12.03
C ALA A 112 8.52 -9.24 11.24
N ILE A 113 8.51 -10.42 10.64
CA ILE A 113 9.60 -10.90 9.77
C ILE A 113 9.71 -10.02 8.53
N ARG A 114 8.57 -9.72 7.88
CA ARG A 114 8.50 -8.94 6.64
C ARG A 114 9.02 -7.51 6.81
N GLU A 115 8.72 -6.88 7.95
CA GLU A 115 9.20 -5.53 8.29
C GLU A 115 10.70 -5.48 8.65
N ASN A 116 11.30 -6.62 9.02
CA ASN A 116 12.68 -6.72 9.49
C ASN A 116 13.67 -7.30 8.47
N MET A 117 13.31 -7.42 7.21
CA MET A 117 14.00 -8.15 6.14
C MET A 117 15.53 -8.17 6.20
N ASN A 118 16.17 -7.03 6.45
CA ASN A 118 17.63 -6.90 6.45
C ASN A 118 18.23 -6.84 7.86
N CYS A 119 17.40 -6.63 8.88
CA CYS A 119 17.92 -6.34 10.22
C CYS A 119 18.59 -7.57 10.83
N GLU A 120 17.98 -8.75 10.68
CA GLU A 120 18.50 -9.98 11.28
C GLU A 120 19.83 -10.42 10.62
N SER A 121 19.90 -10.40 9.29
CA SER A 121 21.12 -10.80 8.54
C SER A 121 22.32 -9.90 8.79
N LEU A 122 22.08 -8.62 9.10
CA LEU A 122 23.13 -7.62 9.33
C LEU A 122 23.34 -7.30 10.82
N GLY A 123 22.69 -8.04 11.73
CA GLY A 123 22.80 -7.82 13.17
C GLY A 123 22.26 -6.46 13.65
N ILE A 124 21.36 -5.84 12.88
CA ILE A 124 20.72 -4.57 13.24
C ILE A 124 19.58 -4.83 14.20
N LYS A 125 19.62 -4.18 15.37
CA LYS A 125 18.54 -4.29 16.34
C LYS A 125 17.28 -3.59 15.82
N SER A 126 16.18 -4.33 15.77
CA SER A 126 14.85 -3.80 15.50
C SER A 126 13.95 -3.92 16.72
N HIS A 127 13.03 -2.95 16.86
CA HIS A 127 11.96 -3.00 17.86
C HIS A 127 10.69 -3.71 17.35
N ILE A 128 10.62 -3.99 16.03
CA ILE A 128 9.46 -4.61 15.41
C ILE A 128 9.51 -6.12 15.66
N THR A 129 8.97 -6.55 16.81
CA THR A 129 8.82 -7.96 17.17
C THR A 129 7.36 -8.40 17.01
N PRO A 130 7.04 -9.70 17.00
CA PRO A 130 5.65 -10.16 17.00
C PRO A 130 4.82 -9.59 18.16
N GLU A 131 5.44 -9.42 19.34
CA GLU A 131 4.82 -8.79 20.51
C GLU A 131 4.51 -7.31 20.26
N TYR A 132 5.45 -6.59 19.65
CA TYR A 132 5.25 -5.19 19.28
C TYR A 132 4.10 -5.04 18.26
N VAL A 133 4.05 -5.90 17.22
CA VAL A 133 2.96 -5.95 16.26
C VAL A 133 1.63 -6.17 16.97
N ARG A 134 1.55 -7.16 17.89
CA ARG A 134 0.36 -7.42 18.68
C ARG A 134 -0.06 -6.20 19.51
N GLU A 135 0.88 -5.51 20.15
CA GLU A 135 0.59 -4.34 20.98
C GLU A 135 0.04 -3.17 20.15
N GLU A 136 0.60 -2.90 19.00
CA GLU A 136 0.11 -1.85 18.09
C GLU A 136 -1.31 -2.14 17.59
N ILE A 137 -1.61 -3.40 17.27
CA ILE A 137 -2.96 -3.83 16.87
C ILE A 137 -3.93 -3.74 18.06
N ALA A 138 -3.54 -4.20 19.26
CA ALA A 138 -4.38 -4.14 20.44
C ALA A 138 -4.79 -2.71 20.83
N ARG A 139 -3.92 -1.73 20.52
CA ARG A 139 -4.16 -0.29 20.74
C ARG A 139 -4.93 0.38 19.60
N GLY A 140 -5.24 -0.34 18.53
CA GLY A 140 -5.88 0.21 17.34
C GLY A 140 -4.96 1.05 16.43
N ARG A 141 -3.64 1.09 16.70
CA ARG A 141 -2.66 1.90 15.94
C ARG A 141 -2.09 1.19 14.72
N ALA A 142 -2.45 -0.06 14.52
CA ALA A 142 -2.09 -0.84 13.34
C ALA A 142 -3.20 -1.81 12.98
N VAL A 143 -3.27 -2.16 11.69
CA VAL A 143 -4.29 -3.03 11.10
C VAL A 143 -3.61 -4.06 10.19
N ILE A 144 -3.98 -5.35 10.35
CA ILE A 144 -3.68 -6.40 9.38
C ILE A 144 -4.99 -6.77 8.69
N PRO A 145 -5.28 -6.28 7.46
CA PRO A 145 -6.44 -6.69 6.71
C PRO A 145 -6.27 -8.15 6.27
N ALA A 146 -7.13 -9.05 6.72
CA ALA A 146 -6.92 -10.49 6.52
C ALA A 146 -8.22 -11.28 6.64
N ASN A 147 -9.16 -11.07 5.72
CA ASN A 147 -10.42 -11.84 5.69
C ASN A 147 -10.13 -13.34 5.73
N ILE A 148 -10.87 -14.08 6.56
CA ILE A 148 -10.75 -15.53 6.68
C ILE A 148 -11.10 -16.27 5.37
N ASN A 149 -11.87 -15.64 4.48
CA ASN A 149 -12.27 -16.16 3.18
C ASN A 149 -11.34 -15.72 2.02
N HIS A 150 -10.21 -15.06 2.36
CA HIS A 150 -9.13 -14.75 1.41
C HIS A 150 -7.81 -15.35 1.91
N PRO A 151 -7.73 -16.67 2.07
CA PRO A 151 -6.54 -17.33 2.61
C PRO A 151 -5.33 -17.29 1.68
N GLU A 152 -5.48 -16.86 0.44
CA GLU A 152 -4.42 -16.68 -0.55
C GLU A 152 -3.52 -15.47 -0.25
N SER A 153 -4.04 -14.46 0.47
CA SER A 153 -3.30 -13.22 0.72
C SER A 153 -2.18 -13.41 1.76
N GLU A 154 -1.03 -12.81 1.47
CA GLU A 154 0.08 -12.68 2.40
C GLU A 154 -0.18 -11.56 3.40
N PRO A 155 0.03 -11.78 4.71
CA PRO A 155 -0.18 -10.73 5.71
C PRO A 155 0.68 -9.50 5.49
N MET A 156 0.08 -8.31 5.63
CA MET A 156 0.75 -7.02 5.66
C MET A 156 0.15 -6.16 6.76
N ILE A 157 0.85 -5.13 7.21
CA ILE A 157 0.40 -4.24 8.26
C ILE A 157 0.32 -2.79 7.78
N ILE A 158 -0.75 -2.11 8.17
CA ILE A 158 -0.97 -0.68 7.98
C ILE A 158 -0.83 -0.01 9.34
N GLY A 159 0.22 0.77 9.55
CA GLY A 159 0.46 1.46 10.81
C GLY A 159 1.63 2.43 10.70
N ARG A 160 1.55 3.59 11.40
CA ARG A 160 2.56 4.65 11.28
C ARG A 160 3.96 4.24 11.73
N ASN A 161 4.06 3.23 12.60
CA ASN A 161 5.32 2.72 13.15
C ASN A 161 5.95 1.60 12.31
N PHE A 162 5.35 1.31 11.16
CA PHE A 162 5.81 0.32 10.17
C PHE A 162 6.19 1.01 8.87
N ALA A 163 6.73 0.26 7.92
CA ALA A 163 6.99 0.79 6.59
C ALA A 163 5.70 1.31 5.94
N VAL A 164 5.78 2.43 5.24
CA VAL A 164 4.64 3.03 4.55
C VAL A 164 4.17 2.12 3.43
N LYS A 165 2.88 1.82 3.42
CA LYS A 165 2.25 0.94 2.42
C LYS A 165 1.66 1.76 1.27
N ILE A 166 1.47 1.09 0.14
CA ILE A 166 0.88 1.68 -1.06
C ILE A 166 -0.33 0.87 -1.48
N ASN A 167 -1.47 1.54 -1.59
CA ASN A 167 -2.65 1.01 -2.23
C ASN A 167 -2.68 1.38 -3.72
N THR A 168 -3.06 0.41 -4.55
CA THR A 168 -3.29 0.61 -5.98
C THR A 168 -4.76 0.42 -6.30
N ASN A 169 -5.34 1.38 -7.04
CA ASN A 169 -6.71 1.31 -7.49
C ASN A 169 -6.77 0.66 -8.87
N ILE A 170 -7.64 -0.34 -9.01
CA ILE A 170 -8.01 -0.96 -10.28
C ILE A 170 -9.54 -1.00 -10.37
N GLY A 171 -10.06 -1.47 -11.45
CA GLY A 171 -11.49 -1.66 -11.64
C GLY A 171 -11.94 -1.29 -13.04
N ASN A 172 -12.94 -2.04 -13.53
CA ASN A 172 -13.59 -1.75 -14.79
C ASN A 172 -14.62 -0.62 -14.63
N SER A 173 -14.97 -0.02 -15.76
CA SER A 173 -16.11 0.89 -15.88
C SER A 173 -17.13 0.32 -16.85
N ALA A 174 -18.31 0.91 -16.92
CA ALA A 174 -19.37 0.49 -17.84
C ALA A 174 -18.95 0.53 -19.33
N THR A 175 -17.86 1.22 -19.66
CA THR A 175 -17.41 1.48 -21.03
C THR A 175 -16.04 0.89 -21.35
N THR A 176 -15.28 0.45 -20.38
CA THR A 176 -13.87 0.03 -20.59
C THR A 176 -13.43 -1.06 -19.63
N SER A 177 -12.53 -1.92 -20.12
CA SER A 177 -11.85 -3.02 -19.45
C SER A 177 -12.66 -4.30 -19.28
N SER A 178 -12.00 -5.43 -19.44
CA SER A 178 -12.53 -6.79 -19.24
C SER A 178 -12.07 -7.35 -17.90
N ILE A 179 -12.66 -8.48 -17.47
CA ILE A 179 -12.23 -9.21 -16.25
C ILE A 179 -10.76 -9.60 -16.36
N ASP A 180 -10.34 -10.17 -17.49
CA ASP A 180 -8.95 -10.59 -17.70
C ASP A 180 -7.96 -9.42 -17.60
N GLU A 181 -8.34 -8.24 -18.12
CA GLU A 181 -7.51 -7.02 -18.03
C GLU A 181 -7.38 -6.53 -16.58
N GLU A 182 -8.44 -6.60 -15.78
CA GLU A 182 -8.40 -6.18 -14.37
C GLU A 182 -7.56 -7.14 -13.52
N VAL A 183 -7.71 -8.45 -13.73
CA VAL A 183 -6.86 -9.46 -13.06
C VAL A 183 -5.39 -9.25 -13.43
N ASP A 184 -5.10 -9.02 -14.70
CA ASP A 184 -3.73 -8.79 -15.19
C ASP A 184 -3.14 -7.47 -14.64
N LYS A 185 -3.94 -6.40 -14.51
CA LYS A 185 -3.53 -5.17 -13.82
C LYS A 185 -3.28 -5.39 -12.32
N SER A 186 -4.10 -6.20 -11.65
CA SER A 186 -3.90 -6.56 -10.25
C SER A 186 -2.55 -7.29 -10.04
N VAL A 187 -2.29 -8.33 -10.82
CA VAL A 187 -1.01 -9.07 -10.78
C VAL A 187 0.17 -8.16 -11.10
N TRP A 188 0.02 -7.29 -12.10
CA TRP A 188 1.02 -6.29 -12.48
C TRP A 188 1.33 -5.33 -11.34
N SER A 189 0.29 -4.83 -10.66
CA SER A 189 0.43 -3.99 -9.47
C SER A 189 1.25 -4.67 -8.37
N CYS A 190 0.92 -5.92 -8.05
CA CYS A 190 1.66 -6.68 -7.03
C CYS A 190 3.14 -6.86 -7.40
N LYS A 191 3.46 -7.12 -8.67
CA LYS A 191 4.85 -7.25 -9.15
C LYS A 191 5.65 -5.94 -9.03
N TRP A 192 4.99 -4.78 -9.14
CA TRP A 192 5.65 -3.48 -9.02
C TRP A 192 5.70 -2.92 -7.62
N GLY A 193 5.05 -3.57 -6.66
CA GLY A 193 5.17 -3.20 -5.26
C GLY A 193 3.91 -2.59 -4.64
N GLY A 194 2.73 -2.77 -5.26
CA GLY A 194 1.45 -2.47 -4.61
C GLY A 194 1.24 -3.38 -3.40
N ASP A 195 1.11 -2.79 -2.22
CA ASP A 195 0.95 -3.53 -0.95
C ASP A 195 -0.50 -3.99 -0.73
N THR A 196 -1.44 -3.32 -1.35
CA THR A 196 -2.85 -3.66 -1.42
C THR A 196 -3.44 -3.22 -2.75
N VAL A 197 -4.59 -3.81 -3.09
CA VAL A 197 -5.35 -3.47 -4.29
C VAL A 197 -6.78 -3.11 -3.89
N MET A 198 -7.29 -1.97 -4.36
CA MET A 198 -8.72 -1.66 -4.29
C MET A 198 -9.39 -1.94 -5.64
N ASP A 199 -10.41 -2.80 -5.62
CA ASP A 199 -11.31 -2.98 -6.75
C ASP A 199 -12.43 -1.93 -6.69
N LEU A 200 -12.35 -0.94 -7.58
CA LEU A 200 -13.29 0.16 -7.73
C LEU A 200 -14.26 -0.06 -8.90
N SER A 201 -14.48 -1.30 -9.32
CA SER A 201 -15.35 -1.66 -10.43
C SER A 201 -16.76 -1.11 -10.27
N THR A 202 -17.26 -0.50 -11.34
CA THR A 202 -18.62 0.07 -11.46
C THR A 202 -19.35 -0.41 -12.70
N GLY A 203 -18.72 -1.29 -13.50
CA GLY A 203 -19.29 -1.86 -14.72
C GLY A 203 -20.16 -3.09 -14.45
N ASN A 204 -20.49 -3.81 -15.52
CA ASN A 204 -21.16 -5.09 -15.41
C ASN A 204 -20.24 -6.16 -14.81
N ASN A 205 -20.84 -7.19 -14.17
CA ASN A 205 -20.13 -8.35 -13.60
C ASN A 205 -19.16 -7.98 -12.45
N ILE A 206 -19.50 -7.00 -11.61
CA ILE A 206 -18.69 -6.60 -10.44
C ILE A 206 -18.36 -7.81 -9.56
N HIS A 207 -19.34 -8.66 -9.28
CA HIS A 207 -19.15 -9.86 -8.46
C HIS A 207 -18.12 -10.82 -9.03
N GLU A 208 -18.22 -11.16 -10.31
CA GLU A 208 -17.31 -12.09 -10.98
C GLU A 208 -15.91 -11.50 -11.14
N THR A 209 -15.81 -10.22 -11.49
CA THR A 209 -14.51 -9.52 -11.59
C THR A 209 -13.77 -9.57 -10.25
N ARG A 210 -14.46 -9.25 -9.16
CA ARG A 210 -13.89 -9.28 -7.80
C ARG A 210 -13.46 -10.68 -7.39
N GLU A 211 -14.26 -11.71 -7.70
CA GLU A 211 -13.90 -13.11 -7.39
C GLU A 211 -12.55 -13.49 -8.05
N TRP A 212 -12.37 -13.18 -9.33
CA TRP A 212 -11.11 -13.44 -10.02
C TRP A 212 -9.94 -12.64 -9.47
N ILE A 213 -10.15 -11.39 -9.09
CA ILE A 213 -9.12 -10.55 -8.45
C ILE A 213 -8.71 -11.17 -7.12
N LEU A 214 -9.65 -11.53 -6.25
CA LEU A 214 -9.40 -12.11 -4.94
C LEU A 214 -8.59 -13.42 -5.03
N ARG A 215 -9.06 -14.37 -5.86
CA ARG A 215 -8.37 -15.68 -6.02
C ARG A 215 -6.95 -15.55 -6.59
N ASN A 216 -6.62 -14.43 -7.22
CA ASN A 216 -5.31 -14.18 -7.82
C ASN A 216 -4.50 -13.09 -7.11
N SER A 217 -4.98 -12.55 -5.99
CA SER A 217 -4.27 -11.51 -5.25
C SER A 217 -3.44 -12.08 -4.10
N PRO A 218 -2.10 -11.91 -4.12
CA PRO A 218 -1.26 -12.24 -2.97
C PRO A 218 -1.26 -11.12 -1.91
N VAL A 219 -1.96 -10.02 -2.16
CA VAL A 219 -2.07 -8.87 -1.24
C VAL A 219 -3.53 -8.65 -0.86
N PRO A 220 -3.81 -7.98 0.26
CA PRO A 220 -5.17 -7.66 0.65
C PRO A 220 -5.92 -6.87 -0.43
N VAL A 221 -7.21 -7.17 -0.58
CA VAL A 221 -8.12 -6.50 -1.53
C VAL A 221 -9.17 -5.71 -0.79
N GLY A 222 -9.28 -4.43 -1.14
CA GLY A 222 -10.32 -3.53 -0.63
C GLY A 222 -11.40 -3.25 -1.68
N THR A 223 -12.58 -2.83 -1.21
CA THR A 223 -13.69 -2.40 -2.08
C THR A 223 -14.46 -1.22 -1.46
N VAL A 224 -15.37 -0.66 -2.25
CA VAL A 224 -16.33 0.35 -1.81
C VAL A 224 -17.74 -0.23 -2.01
N PRO A 225 -18.35 -0.90 -1.02
CA PRO A 225 -19.59 -1.66 -1.20
C PRO A 225 -20.77 -0.86 -1.73
N ILE A 226 -20.82 0.45 -1.47
CA ILE A 226 -21.89 1.33 -1.94
C ILE A 226 -21.97 1.39 -3.47
N TYR A 227 -20.87 1.10 -4.20
CA TYR A 227 -20.89 1.10 -5.66
C TYR A 227 -21.70 -0.07 -6.21
N GLN A 228 -21.52 -1.28 -5.67
CA GLN A 228 -22.30 -2.45 -6.05
C GLN A 228 -23.75 -2.33 -5.51
N ALA A 229 -23.95 -1.77 -4.32
CA ALA A 229 -25.29 -1.51 -3.81
C ALA A 229 -26.06 -0.54 -4.74
N LEU A 230 -25.40 0.49 -5.26
CA LEU A 230 -26.00 1.42 -6.21
C LEU A 230 -26.29 0.74 -7.57
N GLU A 231 -25.42 -0.15 -8.02
CA GLU A 231 -25.65 -0.95 -9.24
C GLU A 231 -26.91 -1.83 -9.07
N LYS A 232 -27.08 -2.51 -7.93
CA LYS A 232 -28.25 -3.35 -7.62
C LYS A 232 -29.59 -2.59 -7.67
N VAL A 233 -29.57 -1.28 -7.47
CA VAL A 233 -30.75 -0.41 -7.61
C VAL A 233 -30.72 0.40 -8.92
N ASN A 234 -30.03 -0.09 -9.94
CA ASN A 234 -29.95 0.51 -11.28
C ASN A 234 -29.46 1.98 -11.29
N GLY A 235 -28.55 2.32 -10.39
CA GLY A 235 -27.96 3.66 -10.29
C GLY A 235 -28.85 4.71 -9.64
N LYS A 236 -30.00 4.33 -9.08
CA LYS A 236 -30.93 5.26 -8.44
C LYS A 236 -30.58 5.43 -6.95
N VAL A 237 -29.96 6.54 -6.61
CA VAL A 237 -29.56 6.85 -5.23
C VAL A 237 -30.75 6.84 -4.27
N GLU A 238 -31.90 7.30 -4.73
CA GLU A 238 -33.16 7.33 -3.95
C GLU A 238 -33.68 5.94 -3.57
N ASP A 239 -33.33 4.90 -4.33
CA ASP A 239 -33.76 3.52 -4.06
C ASP A 239 -32.77 2.75 -3.16
N LEU A 240 -31.63 3.37 -2.79
CA LEU A 240 -30.70 2.78 -1.83
C LEU A 240 -31.34 2.66 -0.45
N SER A 241 -31.14 1.51 0.20
CA SER A 241 -31.57 1.26 1.57
C SER A 241 -30.51 0.52 2.37
N TRP A 242 -30.68 0.50 3.69
CA TRP A 242 -29.84 -0.31 4.57
C TRP A 242 -29.85 -1.78 4.18
N GLU A 243 -31.00 -2.35 3.83
CA GLU A 243 -31.15 -3.77 3.48
C GLU A 243 -30.32 -4.13 2.24
N VAL A 244 -30.38 -3.33 1.17
CA VAL A 244 -29.60 -3.53 -0.05
C VAL A 244 -28.10 -3.42 0.25
N TYR A 245 -27.72 -2.43 1.06
CA TYR A 245 -26.34 -2.24 1.45
C TYR A 245 -25.82 -3.38 2.33
N ARG A 246 -26.59 -3.77 3.37
CA ARG A 246 -26.27 -4.90 4.27
C ARG A 246 -26.04 -6.19 3.50
N ASP A 247 -26.95 -6.53 2.59
CA ASP A 247 -26.86 -7.78 1.82
C ASP A 247 -25.65 -7.75 0.86
N THR A 248 -25.32 -6.58 0.32
CA THR A 248 -24.10 -6.38 -0.48
C THR A 248 -22.84 -6.51 0.37
N LEU A 249 -22.84 -5.97 1.58
CA LEU A 249 -21.71 -6.07 2.51
C LEU A 249 -21.42 -7.53 2.89
N ILE A 250 -22.49 -8.29 3.23
CA ILE A 250 -22.37 -9.72 3.55
C ILE A 250 -21.81 -10.50 2.35
N GLU A 251 -22.35 -10.28 1.15
CA GLU A 251 -21.86 -10.92 -0.08
C GLU A 251 -20.35 -10.71 -0.27
N GLN A 252 -19.87 -9.48 -0.07
CA GLN A 252 -18.45 -9.17 -0.24
C GLN A 252 -17.56 -9.73 0.88
N CYS A 253 -18.09 -9.80 2.12
CA CYS A 253 -17.41 -10.51 3.21
C CYS A 253 -17.22 -12.00 2.89
N GLU A 254 -18.27 -12.64 2.37
CA GLU A 254 -18.26 -14.08 2.01
C GLU A 254 -17.32 -14.37 0.84
N GLN A 255 -17.18 -13.43 -0.12
CA GLN A 255 -16.21 -13.56 -1.20
C GLN A 255 -14.75 -13.44 -0.74
N GLY A 256 -14.48 -12.75 0.36
CA GLY A 256 -13.13 -12.62 0.90
C GLY A 256 -12.51 -11.24 0.80
N VAL A 257 -13.28 -10.17 0.61
CA VAL A 257 -12.75 -8.80 0.64
C VAL A 257 -12.15 -8.50 2.02
N ASP A 258 -10.93 -7.98 2.06
CA ASP A 258 -10.15 -7.81 3.29
C ASP A 258 -10.46 -6.51 4.03
N TYR A 259 -10.89 -5.46 3.31
CA TYR A 259 -11.31 -4.20 3.93
C TYR A 259 -12.31 -3.43 3.07
N PHE A 260 -13.17 -2.67 3.74
CA PHE A 260 -14.20 -1.88 3.08
C PHE A 260 -14.03 -0.38 3.32
N THR A 261 -14.06 0.40 2.26
CA THR A 261 -14.28 1.85 2.38
C THR A 261 -15.74 2.15 2.64
N ILE A 262 -16.02 2.75 3.80
CA ILE A 262 -17.38 3.08 4.25
C ILE A 262 -17.46 4.56 4.59
N HIS A 263 -18.27 5.31 3.85
CA HIS A 263 -18.45 6.77 4.01
C HIS A 263 -19.46 7.11 5.15
N ALA A 264 -19.29 6.47 6.30
CA ALA A 264 -20.18 6.65 7.47
C ALA A 264 -19.95 8.01 8.17
N GLY A 265 -18.86 8.71 7.87
CA GLY A 265 -18.59 10.06 8.36
C GLY A 265 -19.45 11.15 7.72
N ILE A 266 -20.09 10.83 6.57
CA ILE A 266 -21.09 11.71 5.96
C ILE A 266 -22.33 11.74 6.85
N ARG A 267 -22.68 12.95 7.32
CA ARG A 267 -23.84 13.22 8.16
C ARG A 267 -24.73 14.25 7.49
N ARG A 268 -26.04 14.13 7.67
CA ARG A 268 -26.99 15.13 7.11
C ARG A 268 -26.59 16.56 7.43
N HIS A 269 -26.11 16.82 8.64
CA HIS A 269 -25.76 18.17 9.09
C HIS A 269 -24.42 18.69 8.54
N ASN A 270 -23.49 17.83 8.12
CA ASN A 270 -22.17 18.28 7.63
C ASN A 270 -22.09 18.44 6.11
N VAL A 271 -23.07 17.91 5.34
CA VAL A 271 -23.09 18.03 3.87
C VAL A 271 -23.08 19.50 3.42
N HIS A 272 -23.84 20.37 4.09
CA HIS A 272 -23.94 21.79 3.75
C HIS A 272 -22.64 22.58 3.96
N LEU A 273 -21.70 22.05 4.74
CA LEU A 273 -20.40 22.69 4.94
C LEU A 273 -19.56 22.72 3.65
N ALA A 274 -19.89 21.87 2.67
CA ALA A 274 -19.25 21.83 1.37
C ALA A 274 -19.85 22.80 0.33
N ASP A 275 -20.96 23.49 0.63
CA ASP A 275 -21.67 24.35 -0.32
C ASP A 275 -20.82 25.51 -0.85
N SER A 276 -19.86 26.01 -0.06
CA SER A 276 -18.99 27.13 -0.42
C SER A 276 -17.69 26.70 -1.10
N ARG A 277 -17.46 25.41 -1.29
CA ARG A 277 -16.22 24.88 -1.89
C ARG A 277 -16.12 25.20 -3.37
N LEU A 278 -14.88 25.42 -3.81
CA LEU A 278 -14.57 25.60 -5.23
C LEU A 278 -14.86 24.32 -6.04
N CYS A 279 -14.54 23.14 -5.49
CA CYS A 279 -14.72 21.85 -6.15
C CYS A 279 -15.88 21.01 -5.59
N GLY A 280 -16.64 21.51 -4.61
CA GLY A 280 -17.77 20.80 -4.02
C GLY A 280 -17.39 19.45 -3.38
N ILE A 281 -18.16 18.40 -3.63
CA ILE A 281 -17.93 17.03 -3.13
C ILE A 281 -17.40 16.17 -4.27
N VAL A 282 -16.13 15.80 -4.22
CA VAL A 282 -15.44 15.04 -5.30
C VAL A 282 -15.36 13.54 -5.05
N SER A 283 -15.63 13.07 -3.83
CA SER A 283 -15.72 11.64 -3.53
C SER A 283 -16.99 11.04 -4.12
N ARG A 284 -16.85 9.95 -4.90
CA ARG A 284 -18.02 9.23 -5.44
C ARG A 284 -18.94 8.70 -4.35
N GLY A 285 -18.39 8.02 -3.35
CA GLY A 285 -19.17 7.51 -2.23
C GLY A 285 -19.73 8.65 -1.36
N GLY A 286 -18.94 9.70 -1.15
CA GLY A 286 -19.39 10.90 -0.43
C GLY A 286 -20.54 11.60 -1.12
N SER A 287 -20.51 11.78 -2.45
CA SER A 287 -21.59 12.40 -3.21
C SER A 287 -22.86 11.54 -3.24
N ILE A 288 -22.74 10.21 -3.34
CA ILE A 288 -23.86 9.29 -3.26
C ILE A 288 -24.58 9.44 -1.90
N MET A 289 -23.84 9.34 -0.81
CA MET A 289 -24.44 9.43 0.54
C MET A 289 -24.96 10.83 0.85
N SER A 290 -24.26 11.89 0.43
CA SER A 290 -24.75 13.26 0.58
C SER A 290 -26.07 13.47 -0.16
N LYS A 291 -26.16 13.01 -1.41
CA LYS A 291 -27.41 13.05 -2.20
C LYS A 291 -28.53 12.26 -1.53
N TRP A 292 -28.23 11.06 -1.00
CA TRP A 292 -29.20 10.24 -0.30
C TRP A 292 -29.76 10.96 0.94
N CYS A 293 -28.89 11.52 1.79
CA CYS A 293 -29.31 12.24 2.99
C CYS A 293 -30.24 13.44 2.67
N LEU A 294 -29.92 14.18 1.61
CA LEU A 294 -30.70 15.36 1.20
C LEU A 294 -32.06 14.97 0.58
N ILE A 295 -32.11 13.94 -0.28
CA ILE A 295 -33.37 13.49 -0.91
C ILE A 295 -34.34 12.97 0.14
N HIS A 296 -33.85 12.16 1.09
CA HIS A 296 -34.71 11.56 2.10
C HIS A 296 -34.92 12.45 3.32
N ASP A 297 -34.19 13.55 3.42
CA ASP A 297 -34.19 14.41 4.61
C ASP A 297 -33.90 13.61 5.90
N LYS A 298 -33.00 12.63 5.82
CA LYS A 298 -32.65 11.69 6.89
C LYS A 298 -31.14 11.66 7.15
N GLU A 299 -30.80 11.16 8.32
CA GLU A 299 -29.40 10.83 8.64
C GLU A 299 -28.90 9.67 7.77
N SER A 300 -27.61 9.61 7.51
CA SER A 300 -26.97 8.53 6.76
C SER A 300 -27.25 7.17 7.40
N PHE A 301 -27.80 6.22 6.64
CA PHE A 301 -28.01 4.86 7.13
C PHE A 301 -26.67 4.16 7.43
N LEU A 302 -25.54 4.56 6.82
CA LEU A 302 -24.21 4.04 7.14
C LEU A 302 -23.78 4.44 8.56
N TYR A 303 -24.13 5.65 9.00
CA TYR A 303 -23.89 6.09 10.36
C TYR A 303 -24.86 5.45 11.36
N GLU A 304 -26.15 5.42 11.05
CA GLU A 304 -27.18 4.86 11.94
C GLU A 304 -26.95 3.36 12.21
N HIS A 305 -26.58 2.61 11.17
CA HIS A 305 -26.30 1.17 11.24
C HIS A 305 -24.82 0.80 11.37
N PHE A 306 -23.98 1.73 11.84
CA PHE A 306 -22.54 1.48 11.90
C PHE A 306 -22.18 0.30 12.82
N ASP A 307 -22.89 0.12 13.93
CA ASP A 307 -22.66 -1.02 14.83
C ASP A 307 -23.09 -2.35 14.19
N ASP A 308 -24.17 -2.35 13.40
CA ASP A 308 -24.59 -3.53 12.63
C ASP A 308 -23.55 -3.88 11.57
N ILE A 309 -22.94 -2.88 10.92
CA ILE A 309 -21.81 -3.07 9.99
C ILE A 309 -20.65 -3.74 10.73
N CYS A 310 -20.27 -3.23 11.90
CA CYS A 310 -19.19 -3.82 12.71
C CYS A 310 -19.50 -5.28 13.10
N ASP A 311 -20.73 -5.58 13.51
CA ASP A 311 -21.15 -6.94 13.89
C ASP A 311 -21.11 -7.92 12.70
N ILE A 312 -21.31 -7.44 11.47
CA ILE A 312 -21.17 -8.23 10.25
C ILE A 312 -19.68 -8.51 9.96
N VAL A 313 -18.87 -7.46 9.84
CA VAL A 313 -17.49 -7.58 9.38
C VAL A 313 -16.58 -8.31 10.40
N ALA A 314 -16.88 -8.23 11.70
CA ALA A 314 -16.18 -8.94 12.75
C ALA A 314 -16.21 -10.47 12.59
N ARG A 315 -17.21 -11.02 11.92
CA ARG A 315 -17.34 -12.48 11.69
C ARG A 315 -16.33 -13.01 10.68
N TYR A 316 -15.78 -12.13 9.86
CA TYR A 316 -14.91 -12.46 8.73
C TYR A 316 -13.49 -11.89 8.86
N ASP A 317 -13.19 -11.14 9.93
CA ASP A 317 -11.95 -10.38 10.11
C ASP A 317 -11.70 -9.34 9.00
N VAL A 318 -12.76 -8.69 8.55
CA VAL A 318 -12.69 -7.58 7.59
C VAL A 318 -12.41 -6.28 8.31
N ALA A 319 -11.43 -5.52 7.83
CA ALA A 319 -11.13 -4.19 8.37
C ALA A 319 -12.01 -3.10 7.74
N LEU A 320 -12.19 -1.99 8.45
CA LEU A 320 -12.89 -0.82 7.95
C LEU A 320 -11.91 0.29 7.57
N SER A 321 -12.02 0.78 6.33
CA SER A 321 -11.48 2.05 5.89
C SER A 321 -12.59 3.09 6.02
N LEU A 322 -12.51 3.97 7.02
CA LEU A 322 -13.50 5.01 7.21
C LEU A 322 -13.26 6.10 6.17
N GLY A 323 -14.16 6.13 5.17
CA GLY A 323 -13.98 6.89 3.93
C GLY A 323 -14.16 8.40 4.13
N ASP A 324 -13.30 9.17 3.48
CA ASP A 324 -13.29 10.63 3.47
C ASP A 324 -14.19 11.22 2.37
N GLY A 325 -15.48 11.07 2.52
CA GLY A 325 -16.48 11.54 1.56
C GLY A 325 -16.49 13.04 1.32
N LEU A 326 -16.03 13.82 2.30
CA LEU A 326 -15.88 15.28 2.22
C LEU A 326 -14.41 15.72 2.07
N ARG A 327 -13.54 14.86 1.50
CA ARG A 327 -12.16 15.27 1.19
C ARG A 327 -12.13 16.46 0.22
N PRO A 328 -11.13 17.37 0.31
CA PRO A 328 -11.00 18.47 -0.63
C PRO A 328 -10.62 17.96 -2.03
N GLY A 329 -11.22 18.56 -3.06
CA GLY A 329 -10.98 18.29 -4.47
C GLY A 329 -10.00 19.25 -5.13
N CYS A 330 -9.52 20.24 -4.39
CA CYS A 330 -8.48 21.18 -4.81
C CYS A 330 -7.78 21.77 -3.59
N THR A 331 -6.63 22.38 -3.80
CA THR A 331 -5.82 22.96 -2.71
C THR A 331 -6.53 24.13 -2.00
N ALA A 332 -7.46 24.82 -2.68
CA ALA A 332 -8.24 25.92 -2.08
C ALA A 332 -9.19 25.43 -0.98
N ASP A 333 -9.76 24.23 -1.12
CA ASP A 333 -10.72 23.65 -0.19
C ASP A 333 -10.04 22.87 0.97
N ALA A 334 -8.71 22.79 0.99
CA ALA A 334 -7.96 22.01 1.96
C ALA A 334 -8.13 22.50 3.39
N ASN A 335 -8.35 21.56 4.34
CA ASN A 335 -8.50 21.80 5.78
C ASN A 335 -9.71 22.68 6.10
N ASP A 336 -10.77 22.59 5.33
CA ASP A 336 -11.99 23.33 5.58
C ASP A 336 -12.89 22.69 6.66
N ALA A 337 -13.98 23.35 6.99
CA ALA A 337 -14.92 22.90 8.00
C ALA A 337 -15.61 21.57 7.62
N ALA A 338 -15.88 21.32 6.33
CA ALA A 338 -16.50 20.11 5.85
C ALA A 338 -15.59 18.90 6.06
N GLN A 339 -14.33 18.99 5.65
CA GLN A 339 -13.33 17.94 5.84
C GLN A 339 -13.16 17.63 7.33
N PHE A 340 -13.00 18.64 8.17
CA PHE A 340 -12.72 18.41 9.59
C PHE A 340 -13.94 17.92 10.37
N ALA A 341 -15.17 18.33 10.01
CA ALA A 341 -16.38 17.79 10.63
C ALA A 341 -16.56 16.29 10.34
N GLU A 342 -16.23 15.86 9.12
CA GLU A 342 -16.22 14.42 8.78
C GLU A 342 -15.11 13.69 9.54
N LEU A 343 -13.90 14.24 9.61
CA LEU A 343 -12.78 13.65 10.36
C LEU A 343 -13.13 13.46 11.85
N ASP A 344 -13.75 14.45 12.47
CA ASP A 344 -14.20 14.35 13.86
C ASP A 344 -15.24 13.22 14.04
N THR A 345 -16.15 13.04 13.08
CA THR A 345 -17.10 11.90 13.07
C THR A 345 -16.37 10.56 12.89
N MET A 346 -15.37 10.49 12.02
CA MET A 346 -14.58 9.25 11.85
C MET A 346 -13.81 8.90 13.14
N GLY A 347 -13.37 9.88 13.91
CA GLY A 347 -12.78 9.68 15.24
C GLY A 347 -13.75 9.05 16.24
N GLU A 348 -15.04 9.40 16.20
CA GLU A 348 -16.08 8.72 16.98
C GLU A 348 -16.29 7.27 16.49
N LEU A 349 -16.40 7.08 15.19
CA LEU A 349 -16.69 5.78 14.59
C LEU A 349 -15.57 4.77 14.82
N VAL A 350 -14.31 5.19 14.82
CA VAL A 350 -13.18 4.28 15.06
C VAL A 350 -13.21 3.68 16.47
N LEU A 351 -13.64 4.44 17.48
CA LEU A 351 -13.82 3.92 18.84
C LEU A 351 -14.94 2.86 18.89
N ARG A 352 -16.06 3.12 18.20
CA ARG A 352 -17.16 2.14 18.09
C ARG A 352 -16.70 0.86 17.39
N ALA A 353 -15.90 0.95 16.34
CA ALA A 353 -15.30 -0.21 15.68
C ALA A 353 -14.39 -1.02 16.63
N TRP A 354 -13.51 -0.34 17.38
CA TRP A 354 -12.63 -1.02 18.33
C TRP A 354 -13.39 -1.69 19.49
N ASP A 355 -14.48 -1.09 19.97
CA ASP A 355 -15.35 -1.70 21.00
C ASP A 355 -16.01 -2.99 20.49
N LYS A 356 -16.29 -3.07 19.19
CA LYS A 356 -16.79 -4.25 18.50
C LYS A 356 -15.69 -5.24 18.03
N ASN A 357 -14.43 -4.99 18.41
CA ASN A 357 -13.27 -5.76 17.98
C ASN A 357 -13.10 -5.80 16.44
N VAL A 358 -13.37 -4.70 15.78
CA VAL A 358 -13.13 -4.49 14.34
C VAL A 358 -11.92 -3.59 14.17
N GLN A 359 -10.99 -4.00 13.33
CA GLN A 359 -9.86 -3.18 12.92
C GLN A 359 -10.37 -2.05 12.01
N ALA A 360 -9.88 -0.83 12.23
CA ALA A 360 -10.26 0.30 11.40
C ALA A 360 -9.09 1.26 11.20
N PHE A 361 -9.06 1.89 10.02
CA PHE A 361 -8.17 2.98 9.66
C PHE A 361 -8.97 4.11 8.99
N ILE A 362 -8.38 5.29 8.93
CA ILE A 362 -9.04 6.53 8.52
C ILE A 362 -8.55 6.92 7.14
N GLU A 363 -9.46 7.20 6.21
CA GLU A 363 -9.10 7.85 4.94
C GLU A 363 -8.87 9.35 5.11
N GLY A 364 -8.01 9.91 4.28
CA GLY A 364 -7.61 11.30 4.37
C GLY A 364 -7.43 11.98 3.01
N PRO A 365 -7.06 13.26 3.02
CA PRO A 365 -7.28 14.19 1.92
C PRO A 365 -6.52 13.85 0.65
N GLY A 366 -7.13 14.26 -0.49
CA GLY A 366 -6.54 14.17 -1.83
C GLY A 366 -5.78 15.41 -2.26
N HIS A 367 -6.14 16.62 -1.79
CA HIS A 367 -5.51 17.87 -2.20
C HIS A 367 -5.21 18.72 -0.96
N VAL A 368 -3.93 18.87 -0.63
CA VAL A 368 -3.49 19.74 0.49
C VAL A 368 -2.16 20.40 0.13
N PRO A 369 -2.08 21.72 0.11
CA PRO A 369 -0.81 22.41 -0.12
C PRO A 369 0.16 22.15 1.03
N MET A 370 1.46 22.09 0.72
CA MET A 370 2.51 21.61 1.63
C MET A 370 2.45 22.22 3.04
N HIS A 371 2.16 23.51 3.16
CA HIS A 371 2.12 24.22 4.45
C HIS A 371 0.96 23.82 5.36
N LYS A 372 -0.10 23.19 4.82
CA LYS A 372 -1.26 22.70 5.60
C LYS A 372 -1.18 21.21 5.95
N ILE A 373 -0.23 20.45 5.39
CA ILE A 373 -0.13 18.99 5.58
C ILE A 373 0.08 18.63 7.06
N ARG A 374 0.94 19.37 7.78
CA ARG A 374 1.20 19.11 9.21
C ARG A 374 -0.06 19.26 10.05
N GLU A 375 -0.80 20.36 9.88
CA GLU A 375 -2.06 20.58 10.58
C GLU A 375 -3.06 19.44 10.35
N ASN A 376 -3.18 18.98 9.10
CA ASN A 376 -4.05 17.88 8.72
C ASN A 376 -3.69 16.59 9.46
N MET A 377 -2.40 16.22 9.45
CA MET A 377 -1.90 15.01 10.11
C MET A 377 -2.04 15.07 11.64
N GLU A 378 -1.67 16.20 12.25
CA GLU A 378 -1.76 16.39 13.70
C GLU A 378 -3.21 16.32 14.19
N ARG A 379 -4.16 16.90 13.42
CA ARG A 379 -5.58 16.79 13.73
C ARG A 379 -6.09 15.35 13.63
N GLN A 380 -5.68 14.59 12.63
CA GLN A 380 -6.06 13.19 12.50
C GLN A 380 -5.55 12.38 13.70
N LEU A 381 -4.28 12.53 14.08
CA LEU A 381 -3.71 11.83 15.23
C LEU A 381 -4.46 12.13 16.54
N ASP A 382 -4.84 13.38 16.75
CA ASP A 382 -5.60 13.81 17.93
C ASP A 382 -7.04 13.29 17.90
N LYS A 383 -7.78 13.55 16.83
CA LYS A 383 -9.21 13.26 16.74
C LYS A 383 -9.54 11.80 16.49
N CYS A 384 -8.64 11.08 15.79
CA CYS A 384 -8.83 9.67 15.46
C CYS A 384 -7.98 8.72 16.32
N HIS A 385 -7.52 9.18 17.50
CA HIS A 385 -6.90 8.33 18.52
C HIS A 385 -5.69 7.53 18.03
N GLU A 386 -4.88 8.13 17.14
CA GLU A 386 -3.73 7.50 16.48
C GLU A 386 -4.08 6.29 15.59
N ALA A 387 -5.34 6.10 15.21
CA ALA A 387 -5.69 5.11 14.18
C ALA A 387 -4.87 5.34 12.91
N PRO A 388 -4.51 4.28 12.15
CA PRO A 388 -3.73 4.45 10.94
C PRO A 388 -4.42 5.41 9.96
N PHE A 389 -3.63 6.27 9.31
CA PHE A 389 -4.11 7.22 8.31
C PHE A 389 -3.76 6.71 6.91
N TYR A 390 -4.73 6.75 6.01
CA TYR A 390 -4.64 6.35 4.61
C TYR A 390 -5.00 7.55 3.74
N THR A 391 -4.05 8.12 2.99
CA THR A 391 -4.23 9.37 2.27
C THR A 391 -4.10 9.20 0.77
N LEU A 392 -4.90 9.95 0.01
CA LEU A 392 -4.79 10.05 -1.45
C LEU A 392 -3.77 11.15 -1.80
N GLY A 393 -2.49 10.82 -1.79
CA GLY A 393 -1.41 11.79 -1.90
C GLY A 393 -0.98 12.34 -0.53
N PRO A 394 -1.18 13.64 -0.27
CA PRO A 394 -1.98 14.62 -1.00
C PRO A 394 -1.28 15.27 -2.22
N ILE A 395 -2.08 15.66 -3.20
CA ILE A 395 -1.67 16.50 -4.32
C ILE A 395 -1.42 17.91 -3.79
N VAL A 396 -0.20 18.44 -3.95
CA VAL A 396 0.23 19.69 -3.31
C VAL A 396 -0.01 20.94 -4.17
N THR A 397 -0.37 20.76 -5.44
CA THR A 397 -0.70 21.81 -6.41
C THR A 397 -1.58 21.25 -7.51
N ASP A 398 -2.51 22.05 -8.03
CA ASP A 398 -3.53 21.62 -8.99
C ASP A 398 -3.17 21.97 -10.46
N ILE A 399 -1.95 22.48 -10.72
CA ILE A 399 -1.58 23.00 -12.05
C ILE A 399 -0.96 21.98 -13.01
N ALA A 400 -0.87 20.71 -12.62
CA ALA A 400 -0.06 19.74 -13.35
C ALA A 400 -0.85 18.49 -13.84
N PRO A 401 -1.97 18.63 -14.57
CA PRO A 401 -2.65 17.48 -15.16
C PRO A 401 -1.69 16.65 -16.03
N GLY A 402 -1.72 15.33 -15.89
CA GLY A 402 -0.77 14.40 -16.50
C GLY A 402 0.50 14.14 -15.68
N TYR A 403 0.74 14.94 -14.63
CA TYR A 403 1.85 14.79 -13.68
C TYR A 403 1.38 14.66 -12.23
N ASP A 404 0.11 14.37 -12.00
CA ASP A 404 -0.47 14.28 -10.66
C ASP A 404 0.20 13.20 -9.80
N HIS A 405 0.77 12.15 -10.39
CA HIS A 405 1.60 11.17 -9.70
C HIS A 405 2.88 11.78 -9.08
N ILE A 406 3.40 12.87 -9.66
CA ILE A 406 4.57 13.59 -9.12
C ILE A 406 4.12 14.55 -8.02
N THR A 407 3.09 15.38 -8.28
CA THR A 407 2.61 16.38 -7.31
C THR A 407 2.08 15.73 -6.05
N SER A 408 1.45 14.57 -6.18
CA SER A 408 0.94 13.79 -5.06
C SER A 408 2.04 13.00 -4.32
N ALA A 409 3.08 12.52 -5.02
CA ALA A 409 4.22 11.88 -4.37
C ALA A 409 4.99 12.85 -3.45
N ILE A 410 5.07 14.14 -3.81
CA ILE A 410 5.66 15.19 -2.96
C ILE A 410 4.90 15.28 -1.63
N GLY A 411 3.58 15.44 -1.69
CA GLY A 411 2.74 15.52 -0.51
C GLY A 411 2.68 14.19 0.25
N GLY A 412 2.64 13.07 -0.48
CA GLY A 412 2.67 11.73 0.08
C GLY A 412 3.92 11.48 0.93
N ALA A 413 5.10 11.85 0.45
CA ALA A 413 6.34 11.76 1.22
C ALA A 413 6.29 12.61 2.50
N GLN A 414 5.77 13.84 2.41
CA GLN A 414 5.69 14.74 3.55
C GLN A 414 4.70 14.24 4.61
N ILE A 415 3.50 13.82 4.21
CA ILE A 415 2.46 13.38 5.16
C ILE A 415 2.81 12.02 5.78
N ALA A 416 3.44 11.12 5.00
CA ALA A 416 3.87 9.82 5.50
C ALA A 416 5.02 9.94 6.50
N TRP A 417 5.97 10.87 6.28
CA TRP A 417 6.97 11.21 7.30
C TRP A 417 6.33 11.69 8.59
N LEU A 418 5.24 12.45 8.53
CA LEU A 418 4.52 12.96 9.70
C LEU A 418 3.64 11.91 10.38
N GLY A 419 3.30 10.80 9.72
CA GLY A 419 2.54 9.73 10.37
C GLY A 419 1.56 8.93 9.51
N THR A 420 1.28 9.30 8.27
CA THR A 420 0.43 8.49 7.38
C THR A 420 1.02 7.09 7.21
N ALA A 421 0.18 6.08 7.33
CA ALA A 421 0.56 4.66 7.31
C ALA A 421 0.45 4.02 5.93
N MET A 422 -0.48 4.49 5.10
CA MET A 422 -0.71 4.00 3.75
C MET A 422 -1.04 5.16 2.80
N LEU A 423 -0.51 5.09 1.60
CA LEU A 423 -0.73 6.05 0.54
C LEU A 423 -1.57 5.41 -0.58
N CYS A 424 -2.66 6.05 -0.97
CA CYS A 424 -3.35 5.73 -2.20
C CYS A 424 -2.54 6.30 -3.37
N TYR A 425 -2.13 5.45 -4.28
CA TYR A 425 -1.35 5.90 -5.42
C TYR A 425 -2.20 6.79 -6.37
N VAL A 426 -1.51 7.64 -7.09
CA VAL A 426 -2.07 8.46 -8.16
C VAL A 426 -1.27 8.16 -9.42
N THR A 427 -1.98 8.02 -10.55
CA THR A 427 -1.36 7.75 -11.85
C THR A 427 -1.22 9.04 -12.67
N PRO A 428 -0.42 9.04 -13.76
CA PRO A 428 -0.37 10.18 -14.68
C PRO A 428 -1.73 10.57 -15.28
N LYS A 429 -2.70 9.63 -15.28
CA LYS A 429 -4.04 9.85 -15.84
C LYS A 429 -5.10 10.26 -14.82
N GLU A 430 -4.71 10.57 -13.61
CA GLU A 430 -5.65 11.08 -12.60
C GLU A 430 -6.41 12.28 -13.16
N HIS A 431 -7.71 12.34 -12.89
CA HIS A 431 -8.64 13.35 -13.42
C HIS A 431 -8.84 13.35 -14.95
N LEU A 432 -8.12 12.51 -15.72
CA LEU A 432 -8.13 12.54 -17.18
C LEU A 432 -8.72 11.29 -17.84
N ALA A 433 -8.33 10.09 -17.38
CA ALA A 433 -8.76 8.83 -17.99
C ALA A 433 -8.48 7.60 -17.12
N LEU A 434 -9.00 6.43 -17.51
CA LEU A 434 -8.69 5.16 -16.88
C LEU A 434 -7.21 4.78 -17.18
N PRO A 435 -6.40 4.42 -16.15
CA PRO A 435 -5.00 4.08 -16.35
C PRO A 435 -4.82 2.70 -17.03
N ASN A 436 -3.83 2.61 -17.90
CA ASN A 436 -3.30 1.35 -18.41
C ASN A 436 -2.17 0.82 -17.50
N LYS A 437 -1.56 -0.34 -17.83
CA LYS A 437 -0.49 -0.95 -17.05
C LYS A 437 0.74 -0.06 -16.83
N GLU A 438 1.16 0.70 -17.85
CA GLU A 438 2.32 1.58 -17.73
C GLU A 438 2.02 2.79 -16.84
N ASP A 439 0.78 3.30 -16.89
CA ASP A 439 0.33 4.35 -15.97
C ASP A 439 0.31 3.84 -14.52
N VAL A 440 -0.15 2.59 -14.32
CA VAL A 440 -0.12 1.91 -13.01
C VAL A 440 1.31 1.78 -12.50
N ARG A 441 2.24 1.31 -13.34
CA ARG A 441 3.67 1.23 -13.01
C ARG A 441 4.25 2.58 -12.62
N ALA A 442 4.00 3.62 -13.43
CA ALA A 442 4.50 4.97 -13.17
C ALA A 442 4.01 5.51 -11.82
N GLY A 443 2.72 5.33 -11.51
CA GLY A 443 2.13 5.70 -10.24
C GLY A 443 2.75 4.93 -9.06
N ILE A 444 2.88 3.61 -9.17
CA ILE A 444 3.50 2.79 -8.10
C ILE A 444 4.93 3.23 -7.84
N ILE A 445 5.74 3.41 -8.87
CA ILE A 445 7.15 3.83 -8.71
C ILE A 445 7.23 5.19 -8.02
N ALA A 446 6.43 6.18 -8.44
CA ALA A 446 6.39 7.49 -7.81
C ALA A 446 6.07 7.38 -6.30
N TYR A 447 5.10 6.55 -5.96
CA TYR A 447 4.66 6.36 -4.57
C TYR A 447 5.62 5.49 -3.75
N LYS A 448 6.30 4.50 -4.35
CA LYS A 448 7.39 3.76 -3.67
C LYS A 448 8.56 4.68 -3.33
N ILE A 449 8.87 5.66 -4.19
CA ILE A 449 9.87 6.69 -3.89
C ILE A 449 9.41 7.54 -2.69
N ALA A 450 8.15 8.00 -2.69
CA ALA A 450 7.58 8.80 -1.60
C ALA A 450 7.57 8.04 -0.27
N ALA A 451 7.10 6.79 -0.28
CA ALA A 451 7.04 5.92 0.88
C ALA A 451 8.42 5.63 1.46
N HIS A 452 9.38 5.27 0.60
CA HIS A 452 10.74 4.97 1.03
C HIS A 452 11.45 6.22 1.61
N ALA A 453 11.27 7.38 0.99
CA ALA A 453 11.78 8.65 1.52
C ALA A 453 11.22 8.96 2.93
N ALA A 454 9.93 8.68 3.14
CA ALA A 454 9.31 8.82 4.45
C ALA A 454 9.84 7.80 5.47
N ASP A 455 10.06 6.54 5.07
CA ASP A 455 10.60 5.49 5.94
C ASP A 455 12.03 5.80 6.39
N LEU A 456 12.86 6.37 5.49
CA LEU A 456 14.18 6.90 5.85
C LEU A 456 14.07 8.02 6.90
N ALA A 457 13.16 8.97 6.68
CA ALA A 457 12.97 10.13 7.57
C ALA A 457 12.40 9.73 8.94
N LYS A 458 11.55 8.70 9.01
CA LYS A 458 11.03 8.12 10.26
C LYS A 458 12.06 7.29 11.02
N GLY A 459 13.15 6.89 10.36
CA GLY A 459 14.13 5.98 10.93
C GLY A 459 13.63 4.54 11.05
N HIS A 460 12.82 4.08 10.07
CA HIS A 460 12.37 2.69 10.03
C HIS A 460 13.58 1.73 10.04
N PRO A 461 13.58 0.68 10.89
CA PRO A 461 14.70 -0.25 10.98
C PRO A 461 15.07 -0.84 9.63
N GLY A 462 16.34 -0.71 9.24
CA GLY A 462 16.84 -1.25 7.98
C GLY A 462 16.52 -0.43 6.72
N ALA A 463 15.78 0.68 6.78
CA ALA A 463 15.43 1.48 5.61
C ALA A 463 16.64 1.98 4.83
N THR A 464 17.75 2.35 5.52
CA THR A 464 18.98 2.88 4.90
C THR A 464 19.82 1.81 4.18
N ILE A 465 19.57 0.53 4.41
CA ILE A 465 20.46 -0.56 3.94
C ILE A 465 20.52 -0.59 2.41
N ARG A 466 19.36 -0.53 1.75
CA ARG A 466 19.27 -0.56 0.29
C ARG A 466 19.90 0.67 -0.35
N ASP A 467 19.67 1.87 0.22
CA ASP A 467 20.28 3.13 -0.24
C ASP A 467 21.80 3.09 -0.13
N ASN A 468 22.32 2.62 1.02
CA ASN A 468 23.76 2.52 1.26
C ASN A 468 24.41 1.51 0.31
N ALA A 469 23.77 0.35 0.10
CA ALA A 469 24.26 -0.66 -0.83
C ALA A 469 24.30 -0.14 -2.28
N LEU A 470 23.22 0.53 -2.72
CA LEU A 470 23.14 1.12 -4.06
C LEU A 470 24.16 2.25 -4.23
N SER A 471 24.31 3.11 -3.23
CA SER A 471 25.27 4.22 -3.27
C SER A 471 26.72 3.71 -3.28
N LYS A 472 27.03 2.66 -2.51
CA LYS A 472 28.33 1.97 -2.56
C LYS A 472 28.57 1.37 -3.94
N ALA A 473 27.60 0.65 -4.50
CA ALA A 473 27.68 0.08 -5.84
C ALA A 473 27.90 1.15 -6.91
N ARG A 474 27.23 2.32 -6.79
CA ARG A 474 27.42 3.46 -7.69
C ARG A 474 28.82 4.03 -7.60
N PHE A 475 29.35 4.22 -6.42
CA PHE A 475 30.71 4.73 -6.22
C PHE A 475 31.76 3.78 -6.76
N GLU A 476 31.56 2.45 -6.64
CA GLU A 476 32.46 1.39 -7.10
C GLU A 476 32.25 0.98 -8.56
N PHE A 477 31.38 1.68 -9.31
CA PHE A 477 31.04 1.38 -10.71
C PHE A 477 30.48 -0.03 -10.93
N ARG A 478 29.90 -0.64 -9.92
CA ARG A 478 29.22 -1.93 -10.00
C ARG A 478 27.81 -1.72 -10.58
N TRP A 479 27.74 -1.44 -11.89
CA TRP A 479 26.53 -1.03 -12.60
C TRP A 479 25.37 -2.01 -12.45
N ARG A 480 25.67 -3.30 -12.54
CA ARG A 480 24.64 -4.35 -12.42
C ARG A 480 23.99 -4.33 -11.04
N ASP A 481 24.78 -4.18 -9.97
CA ASP A 481 24.26 -4.07 -8.61
C ASP A 481 23.35 -2.84 -8.46
N GLN A 482 23.69 -1.70 -9.08
CA GLN A 482 22.83 -0.52 -9.06
C GLN A 482 21.45 -0.81 -9.66
N PHE A 483 21.41 -1.51 -10.82
CA PHE A 483 20.14 -1.83 -11.47
C PHE A 483 19.31 -2.79 -10.62
N HIS A 484 19.93 -3.85 -10.11
CA HIS A 484 19.23 -4.85 -9.31
C HIS A 484 18.76 -4.34 -7.95
N LEU A 485 19.43 -3.32 -7.39
CA LEU A 485 19.00 -2.63 -6.17
C LEU A 485 17.95 -1.54 -6.44
N SER A 486 17.74 -1.08 -7.67
CA SER A 486 16.83 0.01 -7.98
C SER A 486 15.36 -0.40 -7.83
N LEU A 487 14.45 0.57 -7.71
CA LEU A 487 13.00 0.34 -7.71
C LEU A 487 12.52 -0.12 -9.09
N ASP A 488 13.13 0.40 -10.15
CA ASP A 488 12.84 0.05 -11.54
C ASP A 488 14.12 -0.40 -12.26
N PRO A 489 14.48 -1.70 -12.15
CA PRO A 489 15.67 -2.25 -12.80
C PRO A 489 15.62 -2.20 -14.32
N GLU A 490 14.43 -2.33 -14.91
CA GLU A 490 14.25 -2.33 -16.35
C GLU A 490 14.56 -0.97 -16.96
N LEU A 491 13.99 0.10 -16.37
CA LEU A 491 14.24 1.47 -16.83
C LEU A 491 15.69 1.87 -16.63
N ALA A 492 16.29 1.51 -15.49
CA ALA A 492 17.69 1.80 -15.21
C ALA A 492 18.63 1.12 -16.23
N LEU A 493 18.39 -0.15 -16.53
CA LEU A 493 19.14 -0.90 -17.55
C LEU A 493 18.90 -0.34 -18.95
N GLN A 494 17.67 0.02 -19.29
CA GLN A 494 17.32 0.61 -20.58
C GLN A 494 18.11 1.89 -20.83
N TYR A 495 18.08 2.86 -19.91
CA TYR A 495 18.79 4.13 -20.05
C TYR A 495 20.30 3.94 -20.14
N PHE A 496 20.86 3.01 -19.36
CA PHE A 496 22.26 2.67 -19.44
C PHE A 496 22.64 2.11 -20.83
N THR A 497 21.83 1.23 -21.36
CA THR A 497 22.08 0.60 -22.67
C THR A 497 21.90 1.58 -23.83
N GLU A 498 20.83 2.39 -23.82
CA GLU A 498 20.57 3.43 -24.83
C GLU A 498 21.70 4.47 -24.91
N ALA A 499 22.33 4.76 -23.78
CA ALA A 499 23.47 5.66 -23.72
C ALA A 499 24.77 5.06 -24.28
N GLY A 500 24.76 3.81 -24.78
CA GLY A 500 25.94 3.14 -25.36
C GLY A 500 27.02 2.78 -24.33
N HIS A 501 26.62 2.61 -23.05
CA HIS A 501 27.56 2.28 -21.99
C HIS A 501 28.06 0.85 -22.05
N THR A 502 29.37 0.72 -21.78
CA THR A 502 30.00 -0.52 -21.33
C THR A 502 30.28 -0.44 -19.82
N ASP A 503 30.55 -1.56 -19.18
CA ASP A 503 30.82 -1.67 -17.73
C ASP A 503 32.17 -0.97 -17.35
N GLY A 504 32.28 0.34 -17.64
CA GLY A 504 33.47 1.16 -17.39
C GLY A 504 33.36 2.02 -16.13
N GLU A 505 34.49 2.67 -15.78
CA GLU A 505 34.62 3.52 -14.58
C GLU A 505 34.07 4.96 -14.76
N TYR A 506 33.12 5.19 -15.64
CA TYR A 506 32.42 6.47 -15.84
C TYR A 506 31.14 6.28 -16.62
N CYS A 507 30.25 7.27 -16.60
CA CYS A 507 29.06 7.31 -17.43
C CYS A 507 29.17 8.41 -18.51
N THR A 508 28.33 8.33 -19.55
CA THR A 508 28.31 9.30 -20.67
C THR A 508 27.99 10.72 -20.22
N MET A 509 27.31 10.88 -19.08
CA MET A 509 27.01 12.20 -18.53
C MET A 509 28.25 13.01 -18.21
N CYS A 510 29.29 12.40 -17.59
CA CYS A 510 30.51 13.07 -17.20
C CYS A 510 31.68 12.76 -18.14
N GLY A 511 31.69 11.59 -18.78
CA GLY A 511 32.81 11.09 -19.56
C GLY A 511 34.04 10.74 -18.72
N PRO A 512 35.14 10.29 -19.37
CA PRO A 512 36.28 9.71 -18.66
C PRO A 512 37.10 10.71 -17.84
N ASN A 513 37.09 11.99 -18.19
CA ASN A 513 37.96 13.01 -17.61
C ASN A 513 37.28 13.88 -16.53
N PHE A 514 35.97 13.86 -16.45
CA PHE A 514 35.20 14.73 -15.53
C PHE A 514 34.36 13.95 -14.51
N CYS A 515 34.46 12.63 -14.47
CA CYS A 515 33.73 11.83 -13.51
C CYS A 515 34.26 12.04 -12.09
N ALA A 516 33.47 12.66 -11.22
CA ALA A 516 33.86 12.96 -9.85
C ALA A 516 34.17 11.69 -9.03
N ALA A 517 33.42 10.60 -9.23
CA ALA A 517 33.69 9.33 -8.56
C ALA A 517 35.09 8.79 -8.97
N LYS A 518 35.39 8.77 -10.27
CA LYS A 518 36.70 8.34 -10.78
C LYS A 518 37.84 9.20 -10.22
N LEU A 519 37.68 10.52 -10.27
CA LEU A 519 38.69 11.44 -9.69
C LEU A 519 38.85 11.22 -8.18
N THR A 520 37.79 10.88 -7.46
CA THR A 520 37.89 10.55 -6.03
C THR A 520 38.65 9.24 -5.79
N HIS A 521 38.46 8.23 -6.64
CA HIS A 521 39.28 7.02 -6.59
C HIS A 521 40.78 7.32 -6.81
N ASP A 522 41.07 8.19 -7.77
CA ASP A 522 42.46 8.61 -8.03
C ASP A 522 43.04 9.37 -6.83
N LEU A 523 42.26 10.25 -6.19
CA LEU A 523 42.69 10.96 -4.97
C LEU A 523 43.02 9.99 -3.81
N ARG A 524 42.25 8.91 -3.65
CA ARG A 524 42.49 7.88 -2.63
C ARG A 524 43.80 7.14 -2.91
N ARG A 525 44.09 6.83 -4.17
CA ARG A 525 45.37 6.20 -4.58
C ARG A 525 46.58 7.08 -4.36
N ILE A 526 46.45 8.40 -4.44
CA ILE A 526 47.56 9.36 -4.21
C ILE A 526 47.86 9.53 -2.71
N LYS A 527 46.86 9.32 -1.84
CA LYS A 527 47.00 9.49 -0.38
C LYS A 527 47.58 8.25 0.34
N HIS A 528 47.64 7.14 -0.35
CA HIS A 528 48.22 5.87 0.13
C HIS A 528 49.45 5.51 -0.70
#